data_4a2b3c410ae9dc9052043d4b87839819
#
_entry.id   4a2b3c410ae9dc9052043d4b87839819
#
_cell.length_a   1.000
_cell.length_b   1.000
_cell.length_c   1.000
_cell.angle_alpha   90.00
_cell.angle_beta   90.00
_cell.angle_gamma   90.00
#
_symmetry.space_group_name_H-M   'P 1'
#
loop_
_entity.id
_entity.type
_entity.pdbx_description
1 polymer ?
#
loop_
_entity_poly.entity_id
_entity_poly.type
_entity_poly.pdbx_seq_one_letter_code
_entity_poly.pdbx_strand_id
1 'polypeptide(L)'
;NFRFAPDAEISLELDPREIELEMLDHLKQEGFNRLSMGVQDFNKQVQKLVNREQDEDFIFALMARAKALGFVSGNIDLIYGLPKQTPESFAYTLQKVLELRPDRLSVFNYAHMPELFAAQRKIKTADLPDAARKLAILQQSITTLTEGGYQFIGMDHFALPEDELAIAQREGVLHRNFQGYTTQGNTDLLGLGVSAISMIGDTYAQNHKVLNQWHQSVSEKGTGLWRGVSLDSDDCL
;
A
#
# COMPACT_ATOMS: atom_id res chain seq x y z
N ASN A 1 3.85 20.83 16.35
CA ASN A 1 4.97 21.02 17.30
C ASN A 1 6.12 20.02 17.05
N PHE A 2 6.10 19.30 15.93
CA PHE A 2 7.20 18.44 15.50
C PHE A 2 8.05 19.21 14.48
N ARG A 3 9.34 18.92 14.45
CA ARG A 3 10.23 19.39 13.40
C ARG A 3 10.60 18.19 12.55
N PHE A 4 10.41 18.31 11.24
CA PHE A 4 10.91 17.30 10.31
C PHE A 4 12.43 17.38 10.24
N ALA A 5 13.08 16.22 10.16
CA ALA A 5 14.48 16.14 9.82
C ALA A 5 14.68 16.61 8.37
N PRO A 6 15.86 17.16 8.01
CA PRO A 6 16.10 17.60 6.63
C PRO A 6 15.98 16.49 5.59
N ASP A 7 16.20 15.25 5.99
CA ASP A 7 16.15 14.02 5.23
C ASP A 7 14.89 13.18 5.51
N ALA A 8 13.86 13.80 6.11
CA ALA A 8 12.62 13.09 6.42
C ALA A 8 11.97 12.46 5.18
N GLU A 9 11.51 11.24 5.32
CA GLU A 9 10.65 10.59 4.33
C GLU A 9 9.20 10.99 4.55
N ILE A 10 8.61 11.62 3.53
CA ILE A 10 7.23 12.10 3.57
C ILE A 10 6.50 11.44 2.40
N SER A 11 5.69 10.43 2.71
CA SER A 11 4.97 9.64 1.74
C SER A 11 3.47 9.96 1.72
N LEU A 12 2.84 9.75 0.57
CA LEU A 12 1.41 9.91 0.37
C LEU A 12 0.87 8.78 -0.50
N GLU A 13 -0.31 8.26 -0.12
CA GLU A 13 -1.09 7.35 -0.96
C GLU A 13 -2.07 8.14 -1.81
N LEU A 14 -2.09 7.86 -3.11
CA LEU A 14 -2.92 8.52 -4.10
C LEU A 14 -3.88 7.53 -4.76
N ASP A 15 -5.11 7.96 -4.96
CA ASP A 15 -6.01 7.35 -5.94
C ASP A 15 -5.83 8.09 -7.27
N PRO A 16 -5.27 7.45 -8.31
CA PRO A 16 -5.00 8.13 -9.57
C PRO A 16 -6.26 8.62 -10.30
N ARG A 17 -7.45 8.21 -9.87
CA ARG A 17 -8.73 8.66 -10.44
C ARG A 17 -9.20 10.02 -9.91
N GLU A 18 -8.66 10.44 -8.78
CA GLU A 18 -9.15 11.59 -8.00
C GLU A 18 -8.16 12.78 -8.03
N ILE A 19 -7.13 12.70 -8.87
CA ILE A 19 -6.07 13.72 -8.94
C ILE A 19 -5.82 14.17 -10.36
N GLU A 20 -5.25 15.37 -10.49
CA GLU A 20 -4.70 15.93 -11.72
C GLU A 20 -3.16 15.86 -11.68
N LEU A 21 -2.52 15.92 -12.85
CA LEU A 21 -1.08 15.75 -12.96
C LEU A 21 -0.31 16.84 -12.18
N GLU A 22 -0.85 18.06 -12.17
CA GLU A 22 -0.30 19.23 -11.47
C GLU A 22 -0.29 19.07 -9.95
N MET A 23 -1.10 18.18 -9.38
CA MET A 23 -1.10 17.89 -7.96
C MET A 23 0.28 17.41 -7.50
N LEU A 24 1.02 16.69 -8.33
CA LEU A 24 2.37 16.21 -7.97
C LEU A 24 3.36 17.37 -7.77
N ASP A 25 3.21 18.46 -8.52
CA ASP A 25 4.04 19.66 -8.35
C ASP A 25 3.78 20.32 -6.98
N HIS A 26 2.52 20.43 -6.58
CA HIS A 26 2.14 20.96 -5.26
C HIS A 26 2.64 20.05 -4.14
N LEU A 27 2.43 18.73 -4.25
CA LEU A 27 2.92 17.79 -3.25
C LEU A 27 4.44 17.85 -3.09
N LYS A 28 5.18 18.00 -4.21
CA LYS A 28 6.63 18.16 -4.15
C LYS A 28 7.04 19.45 -3.45
N GLN A 29 6.33 20.56 -3.70
CA GLN A 29 6.58 21.85 -3.03
C GLN A 29 6.31 21.78 -1.51
N GLU A 30 5.29 21.00 -1.09
CA GLU A 30 4.98 20.74 0.32
C GLU A 30 5.96 19.76 1.00
N GLY A 31 6.91 19.20 0.24
CA GLY A 31 7.98 18.35 0.77
C GLY A 31 7.73 16.86 0.66
N PHE A 32 6.63 16.41 0.04
CA PHE A 32 6.42 14.99 -0.22
C PHE A 32 7.50 14.47 -1.17
N ASN A 33 8.06 13.30 -0.85
CA ASN A 33 9.17 12.72 -1.60
C ASN A 33 8.97 11.24 -1.97
N ARG A 34 7.88 10.61 -1.51
CA ARG A 34 7.49 9.24 -1.85
C ARG A 34 6.01 9.20 -2.20
N LEU A 35 5.65 8.36 -3.18
CA LEU A 35 4.26 8.17 -3.60
C LEU A 35 3.90 6.69 -3.61
N SER A 36 2.67 6.38 -3.22
CA SER A 36 2.02 5.10 -3.45
C SER A 36 0.73 5.31 -4.24
N MET A 37 0.51 4.50 -5.26
CA MET A 37 -0.67 4.60 -6.12
C MET A 37 -1.44 3.28 -6.15
N GLY A 38 -2.72 3.34 -5.78
CA GLY A 38 -3.62 2.19 -5.85
C GLY A 38 -4.12 1.95 -7.27
N VAL A 39 -3.40 1.18 -8.08
CA VAL A 39 -3.81 0.81 -9.45
C VAL A 39 -4.70 -0.42 -9.46
N GLN A 40 -4.44 -1.39 -8.61
CA GLN A 40 -5.14 -2.65 -8.40
C GLN A 40 -5.08 -3.63 -9.57
N ASP A 41 -5.45 -3.24 -10.79
CA ASP A 41 -5.39 -4.03 -12.02
C ASP A 41 -5.43 -3.11 -13.25
N PHE A 42 -4.72 -3.46 -14.32
CA PHE A 42 -4.80 -2.75 -15.61
C PHE A 42 -5.87 -3.31 -16.54
N ASN A 43 -6.44 -4.49 -16.25
CA ASN A 43 -7.48 -5.07 -17.08
C ASN A 43 -8.81 -4.30 -16.94
N LYS A 44 -9.28 -3.72 -18.03
CA LYS A 44 -10.49 -2.89 -18.07
C LYS A 44 -11.76 -3.62 -17.61
N GLN A 45 -11.87 -4.94 -17.89
CA GLN A 45 -13.02 -5.72 -17.45
C GLN A 45 -13.02 -5.89 -15.92
N VAL A 46 -11.86 -6.15 -15.32
CA VAL A 46 -11.70 -6.25 -13.87
C VAL A 46 -11.98 -4.91 -13.22
N GLN A 47 -11.38 -3.82 -13.72
CA GLN A 47 -11.59 -2.46 -13.23
C GLN A 47 -13.09 -2.10 -13.18
N LYS A 48 -13.83 -2.41 -14.25
CA LYS A 48 -15.28 -2.16 -14.33
C LYS A 48 -16.08 -2.93 -13.28
N LEU A 49 -15.73 -4.19 -13.04
CA LEU A 49 -16.42 -5.04 -12.06
C LEU A 49 -16.24 -4.57 -10.62
N VAL A 50 -15.12 -3.93 -10.31
CA VAL A 50 -14.84 -3.37 -8.99
C VAL A 50 -15.11 -1.87 -8.90
N ASN A 51 -15.70 -1.27 -9.96
CA ASN A 51 -15.99 0.15 -10.07
C ASN A 51 -14.73 1.02 -9.85
N ARG A 52 -13.62 0.63 -10.50
CA ARG A 52 -12.34 1.30 -10.37
C ARG A 52 -11.68 1.46 -11.74
N GLU A 53 -12.47 2.00 -12.69
CA GLU A 53 -11.98 2.32 -14.03
C GLU A 53 -11.00 3.50 -13.95
N GLN A 54 -9.86 3.36 -14.60
CA GLN A 54 -8.80 4.38 -14.61
C GLN A 54 -8.08 4.37 -15.97
N ASP A 55 -7.51 5.50 -16.31
CA ASP A 55 -6.77 5.67 -17.54
C ASP A 55 -5.34 5.15 -17.37
N GLU A 56 -4.94 4.23 -18.24
CA GLU A 56 -3.59 3.66 -18.26
C GLU A 56 -2.55 4.71 -18.61
N ASP A 57 -2.78 5.49 -19.66
CA ASP A 57 -1.85 6.53 -20.11
C ASP A 57 -1.64 7.59 -19.03
N PHE A 58 -2.69 7.90 -18.26
CA PHE A 58 -2.61 8.83 -17.14
C PHE A 58 -1.74 8.28 -16.00
N ILE A 59 -1.83 6.97 -15.69
CA ILE A 59 -0.97 6.33 -14.68
C ILE A 59 0.50 6.42 -15.10
N PHE A 60 0.79 6.16 -16.38
CA PHE A 60 2.14 6.30 -16.93
C PHE A 60 2.63 7.74 -16.86
N ALA A 61 1.78 8.71 -17.19
CA ALA A 61 2.11 10.14 -17.09
C ALA A 61 2.38 10.57 -15.64
N LEU A 62 1.58 10.10 -14.67
CA LEU A 62 1.80 10.37 -13.25
C LEU A 62 3.15 9.84 -12.78
N MET A 63 3.50 8.60 -13.12
CA MET A 63 4.78 8.01 -12.73
C MET A 63 5.96 8.75 -13.39
N ALA A 64 5.85 9.09 -14.67
CA ALA A 64 6.87 9.88 -15.39
C ALA A 64 7.05 11.26 -14.76
N ARG A 65 5.94 11.94 -14.39
CA ARG A 65 5.98 13.25 -13.73
C ARG A 65 6.62 13.14 -12.34
N ALA A 66 6.25 12.14 -11.54
CA ALA A 66 6.85 11.91 -10.23
C ALA A 66 8.39 11.76 -10.33
N LYS A 67 8.86 10.95 -11.27
CA LYS A 67 10.30 10.78 -11.54
C LYS A 67 10.96 12.10 -11.97
N ALA A 68 10.33 12.85 -12.87
CA ALA A 68 10.85 14.15 -13.34
C ALA A 68 10.94 15.21 -12.22
N LEU A 69 10.02 15.18 -11.26
CA LEU A 69 10.02 16.04 -10.06
C LEU A 69 11.00 15.57 -8.99
N GLY A 70 11.66 14.43 -9.16
CA GLY A 70 12.61 13.88 -8.19
C GLY A 70 11.97 13.31 -6.95
N PHE A 71 10.80 12.65 -7.06
CA PHE A 71 10.32 11.75 -6.01
C PHE A 71 11.29 10.58 -5.88
N VAL A 72 11.61 10.22 -4.65
CA VAL A 72 12.67 9.23 -4.34
C VAL A 72 12.19 7.80 -4.62
N SER A 73 10.88 7.55 -4.44
CA SER A 73 10.28 6.24 -4.65
C SER A 73 8.82 6.36 -5.06
N GLY A 74 8.41 5.54 -6.02
CA GLY A 74 7.03 5.33 -6.44
C GLY A 74 6.62 3.88 -6.24
N ASN A 75 5.57 3.65 -5.44
CA ASN A 75 4.97 2.35 -5.23
C ASN A 75 3.68 2.20 -6.04
N ILE A 76 3.41 1.00 -6.53
CA ILE A 76 2.14 0.62 -7.14
C ILE A 76 1.53 -0.53 -6.35
N ASP A 77 0.27 -0.35 -5.94
CA ASP A 77 -0.50 -1.42 -5.32
C ASP A 77 -1.35 -2.13 -6.37
N LEU A 78 -1.21 -3.45 -6.41
CA LEU A 78 -2.01 -4.38 -7.20
C LEU A 78 -2.83 -5.27 -6.28
N ILE A 79 -3.95 -5.77 -6.79
CA ILE A 79 -4.77 -6.74 -6.06
C ILE A 79 -5.04 -7.95 -6.96
N TYR A 80 -4.60 -9.14 -6.53
CA TYR A 80 -4.99 -10.38 -7.17
C TYR A 80 -6.17 -11.05 -6.45
N GLY A 81 -6.94 -11.86 -7.18
CA GLY A 81 -8.14 -12.49 -6.66
C GLY A 81 -9.41 -11.65 -6.82
N LEU A 82 -9.37 -10.59 -7.63
CA LEU A 82 -10.52 -9.78 -8.01
C LEU A 82 -11.48 -10.56 -8.95
N PRO A 83 -12.76 -10.11 -9.09
CA PRO A 83 -13.73 -10.79 -9.96
C PRO A 83 -13.21 -10.96 -11.39
N LYS A 84 -13.41 -12.15 -11.94
CA LYS A 84 -13.03 -12.55 -13.31
C LYS A 84 -11.53 -12.53 -13.62
N GLN A 85 -10.66 -12.31 -12.65
CA GLN A 85 -9.23 -12.47 -12.87
C GLN A 85 -8.87 -13.94 -13.15
N THR A 86 -7.94 -14.11 -14.08
CA THR A 86 -7.26 -15.36 -14.40
C THR A 86 -5.76 -15.11 -14.49
N PRO A 87 -4.92 -16.14 -14.45
CA PRO A 87 -3.48 -15.96 -14.70
C PRO A 87 -3.20 -15.20 -16.01
N GLU A 88 -3.92 -15.51 -17.09
CA GLU A 88 -3.74 -14.87 -18.40
C GLU A 88 -4.13 -13.38 -18.36
N SER A 89 -5.25 -13.03 -17.68
CA SER A 89 -5.67 -11.63 -17.57
C SER A 89 -4.73 -10.82 -16.68
N PHE A 90 -4.20 -11.42 -15.62
CA PHE A 90 -3.27 -10.75 -14.71
C PHE A 90 -1.84 -10.64 -15.30
N ALA A 91 -1.46 -11.52 -16.24
CA ALA A 91 -0.23 -11.41 -17.01
C ALA A 91 -0.13 -10.06 -17.74
N TYR A 92 -1.25 -9.55 -18.28
CA TYR A 92 -1.30 -8.21 -18.88
C TYR A 92 -0.95 -7.13 -17.86
N THR A 93 -1.52 -7.19 -16.66
CA THR A 93 -1.25 -6.26 -15.57
C THR A 93 0.23 -6.29 -15.17
N LEU A 94 0.82 -7.49 -15.04
CA LEU A 94 2.23 -7.64 -14.72
C LEU A 94 3.13 -7.06 -15.82
N GLN A 95 2.79 -7.26 -17.11
CA GLN A 95 3.51 -6.67 -18.21
C GLN A 95 3.50 -5.14 -18.14
N LYS A 96 2.31 -4.53 -17.89
CA LYS A 96 2.19 -3.07 -17.75
C LYS A 96 3.00 -2.53 -16.57
N VAL A 97 3.06 -3.26 -15.48
CA VAL A 97 3.90 -2.90 -14.34
C VAL A 97 5.39 -2.96 -14.68
N LEU A 98 5.84 -3.97 -15.42
CA LEU A 98 7.24 -4.05 -15.89
C LEU A 98 7.60 -2.90 -16.84
N GLU A 99 6.66 -2.50 -17.71
CA GLU A 99 6.82 -1.31 -18.59
C GLU A 99 6.88 -0.01 -17.78
N LEU A 100 6.01 0.15 -16.78
CA LEU A 100 5.94 1.31 -15.89
C LEU A 100 7.17 1.43 -14.99
N ARG A 101 7.71 0.29 -14.56
CA ARG A 101 8.88 0.14 -13.71
C ARG A 101 8.84 1.02 -12.45
N PRO A 102 7.86 0.84 -11.56
CA PRO A 102 7.86 1.49 -10.25
C PRO A 102 9.03 0.98 -9.39
N ASP A 103 9.42 1.76 -8.37
CA ASP A 103 10.50 1.37 -7.46
C ASP A 103 10.06 0.22 -6.54
N ARG A 104 8.78 0.21 -6.15
CA ARG A 104 8.16 -0.81 -5.28
C ARG A 104 6.83 -1.28 -5.83
N LEU A 105 6.44 -2.48 -5.42
CA LEU A 105 5.16 -3.10 -5.71
C LEU A 105 4.61 -3.80 -4.48
N SER A 106 3.30 -3.66 -4.30
CA SER A 106 2.52 -4.48 -3.38
C SER A 106 1.48 -5.26 -4.18
N VAL A 107 1.45 -6.59 -4.06
CA VAL A 107 0.54 -7.47 -4.80
C VAL A 107 -0.38 -8.18 -3.79
N PHE A 108 -1.41 -7.47 -3.34
CA PHE A 108 -2.30 -7.91 -2.26
C PHE A 108 -3.31 -8.97 -2.69
N ASN A 109 -3.61 -9.90 -1.80
CA ASN A 109 -4.74 -10.82 -1.99
C ASN A 109 -6.06 -10.11 -1.68
N TYR A 110 -7.00 -10.19 -2.62
CA TYR A 110 -8.35 -9.67 -2.39
C TYR A 110 -9.07 -10.42 -1.26
N ALA A 111 -9.46 -9.67 -0.22
CA ALA A 111 -10.27 -10.16 0.88
C ALA A 111 -11.75 -9.81 0.64
N HIS A 112 -12.58 -10.85 0.40
CA HIS A 112 -14.01 -10.67 0.19
C HIS A 112 -14.76 -10.70 1.52
N MET A 113 -15.18 -9.53 2.00
CA MET A 113 -15.86 -9.32 3.30
C MET A 113 -17.10 -8.42 3.12
N PRO A 114 -18.13 -8.87 2.37
CA PRO A 114 -19.31 -8.06 2.03
C PRO A 114 -20.15 -7.66 3.25
N GLU A 115 -20.01 -8.37 4.37
CA GLU A 115 -20.66 -8.05 5.64
C GLU A 115 -20.09 -6.75 6.21
N LEU A 116 -18.78 -6.52 6.05
CA LEU A 116 -18.08 -5.34 6.57
C LEU A 116 -18.07 -4.19 5.56
N PHE A 117 -17.94 -4.49 4.26
CA PHE A 117 -17.78 -3.49 3.22
C PHE A 117 -18.96 -3.48 2.23
N ALA A 118 -19.81 -2.45 2.34
CA ALA A 118 -21.02 -2.33 1.51
C ALA A 118 -20.71 -2.35 -0.01
N ALA A 119 -19.60 -1.79 -0.45
CA ALA A 119 -19.18 -1.79 -1.84
C ALA A 119 -18.97 -3.21 -2.39
N GLN A 120 -18.50 -4.14 -1.56
CA GLN A 120 -18.25 -5.53 -1.94
C GLN A 120 -19.53 -6.36 -2.13
N ARG A 121 -20.68 -5.91 -1.65
CA ARG A 121 -21.98 -6.60 -1.80
C ARG A 121 -22.44 -6.71 -3.25
N LYS A 122 -21.90 -5.86 -4.12
CA LYS A 122 -22.19 -5.90 -5.58
C LYS A 122 -21.37 -6.98 -6.30
N ILE A 123 -20.32 -7.50 -5.68
CA ILE A 123 -19.45 -8.52 -6.23
C ILE A 123 -20.06 -9.90 -6.01
N LYS A 124 -20.32 -10.63 -7.09
CA LYS A 124 -20.84 -12.00 -7.00
C LYS A 124 -19.71 -12.95 -6.62
N THR A 125 -19.89 -13.74 -5.57
CA THR A 125 -18.91 -14.75 -5.12
C THR A 125 -18.54 -15.74 -6.23
N ALA A 126 -19.50 -16.08 -7.12
CA ALA A 126 -19.26 -16.94 -8.26
C ALA A 126 -18.31 -16.37 -9.32
N ASP A 127 -18.07 -15.07 -9.31
CA ASP A 127 -17.13 -14.39 -10.21
C ASP A 127 -15.71 -14.34 -9.65
N LEU A 128 -15.53 -14.67 -8.38
CA LEU A 128 -14.21 -14.68 -7.73
C LEU A 128 -13.43 -15.94 -8.13
N PRO A 129 -12.12 -15.81 -8.37
CA PRO A 129 -11.27 -16.96 -8.60
C PRO A 129 -11.21 -17.85 -7.34
N ASP A 130 -11.19 -19.16 -7.55
CA ASP A 130 -10.97 -20.13 -6.48
C ASP A 130 -9.53 -20.09 -5.93
N ALA A 131 -9.27 -20.84 -4.86
CA ALA A 131 -7.98 -20.86 -4.20
C ALA A 131 -6.83 -21.30 -5.13
N ALA A 132 -7.07 -22.29 -5.99
CA ALA A 132 -6.07 -22.78 -6.92
C ALA A 132 -5.69 -21.70 -7.96
N ARG A 133 -6.69 -20.99 -8.48
CA ARG A 133 -6.49 -19.89 -9.42
C ARG A 133 -5.78 -18.69 -8.78
N LYS A 134 -6.15 -18.34 -7.54
CA LYS A 134 -5.44 -17.31 -6.76
C LYS A 134 -3.97 -17.68 -6.55
N LEU A 135 -3.69 -18.93 -6.17
CA LEU A 135 -2.32 -19.41 -6.01
C LEU A 135 -1.54 -19.34 -7.32
N ALA A 136 -2.15 -19.74 -8.44
CA ALA A 136 -1.52 -19.65 -9.76
C ALA A 136 -1.17 -18.21 -10.14
N ILE A 137 -2.07 -17.23 -9.87
CA ILE A 137 -1.79 -15.81 -10.10
C ILE A 137 -0.63 -15.33 -9.23
N LEU A 138 -0.60 -15.70 -7.95
CA LEU A 138 0.48 -15.31 -7.04
C LEU A 138 1.84 -15.89 -7.49
N GLN A 139 1.87 -17.18 -7.82
CA GLN A 139 3.09 -17.84 -8.32
C GLN A 139 3.61 -17.18 -9.60
N GLN A 140 2.71 -16.91 -10.55
CA GLN A 140 3.03 -16.19 -11.77
C GLN A 140 3.57 -14.79 -11.47
N SER A 141 2.95 -14.06 -10.52
CA SER A 141 3.41 -12.73 -10.14
C SER A 141 4.82 -12.76 -9.60
N ILE A 142 5.13 -13.70 -8.69
CA ILE A 142 6.47 -13.86 -8.13
C ILE A 142 7.48 -14.15 -9.26
N THR A 143 7.19 -15.13 -10.11
CA THR A 143 8.09 -15.50 -11.22
C THR A 143 8.30 -14.33 -12.17
N THR A 144 7.21 -13.71 -12.67
CA THR A 144 7.28 -12.64 -13.67
C THR A 144 8.02 -11.41 -13.13
N LEU A 145 7.73 -11.00 -11.90
CA LEU A 145 8.36 -9.82 -11.31
C LEU A 145 9.84 -10.07 -10.98
N THR A 146 10.19 -11.27 -10.48
CA THR A 146 11.61 -11.59 -10.21
C THR A 146 12.44 -11.74 -11.48
N GLU A 147 11.89 -12.36 -12.52
CA GLU A 147 12.52 -12.39 -13.85
C GLU A 147 12.61 -10.99 -14.47
N GLY A 148 11.66 -10.10 -14.17
CA GLY A 148 11.66 -8.69 -14.56
C GLY A 148 12.63 -7.81 -13.75
N GLY A 149 13.40 -8.39 -12.83
CA GLY A 149 14.46 -7.71 -12.09
C GLY A 149 14.06 -7.15 -10.73
N TYR A 150 12.87 -7.47 -10.24
CA TYR A 150 12.47 -7.12 -8.86
C TYR A 150 12.97 -8.15 -7.86
N GLN A 151 13.35 -7.70 -6.67
CA GLN A 151 13.60 -8.56 -5.51
C GLN A 151 12.28 -8.79 -4.78
N PHE A 152 11.97 -10.05 -4.48
CA PHE A 152 10.84 -10.39 -3.60
C PHE A 152 11.23 -10.09 -2.16
N ILE A 153 10.58 -9.11 -1.56
CA ILE A 153 10.86 -8.65 -0.19
C ILE A 153 10.22 -9.59 0.84
N GLY A 154 9.02 -10.05 0.53
CA GLY A 154 8.28 -11.01 1.36
C GLY A 154 6.79 -10.74 1.31
N MET A 155 5.99 -11.73 1.67
CA MET A 155 4.52 -11.72 1.63
C MET A 155 3.98 -11.28 0.26
N ASP A 156 3.78 -10.00 0.06
CA ASP A 156 3.15 -9.39 -1.11
C ASP A 156 3.97 -8.21 -1.69
N HIS A 157 5.19 -7.97 -1.16
CA HIS A 157 6.00 -6.83 -1.54
C HIS A 157 7.19 -7.21 -2.44
N PHE A 158 7.45 -6.33 -3.41
CA PHE A 158 8.60 -6.40 -4.31
C PHE A 158 9.24 -5.01 -4.39
N ALA A 159 10.54 -4.98 -4.61
CA ALA A 159 11.29 -3.74 -4.79
C ALA A 159 12.40 -3.93 -5.84
N LEU A 160 12.78 -2.86 -6.51
CA LEU A 160 13.99 -2.87 -7.34
C LEU A 160 15.22 -3.13 -6.46
N PRO A 161 16.27 -3.78 -6.99
CA PRO A 161 17.46 -4.13 -6.19
C PRO A 161 18.17 -2.95 -5.54
N GLU A 162 18.04 -1.75 -6.12
CA GLU A 162 18.59 -0.49 -5.64
C GLU A 162 17.73 0.21 -4.57
N ASP A 163 16.50 -0.25 -4.37
CA ASP A 163 15.61 0.28 -3.34
C ASP A 163 16.08 -0.08 -1.92
N GLU A 164 15.86 0.83 -0.99
CA GLU A 164 16.32 0.66 0.40
C GLU A 164 15.76 -0.58 1.10
N LEU A 165 14.51 -1.02 0.79
CA LEU A 165 13.95 -2.26 1.35
C LEU A 165 14.70 -3.50 0.85
N ALA A 166 15.06 -3.51 -0.43
CA ALA A 166 15.84 -4.60 -1.02
C ALA A 166 17.27 -4.63 -0.46
N ILE A 167 17.87 -3.46 -0.27
CA ILE A 167 19.20 -3.34 0.37
C ILE A 167 19.12 -3.82 1.81
N ALA A 168 18.16 -3.31 2.60
CA ALA A 168 17.99 -3.69 4.01
C ALA A 168 17.73 -5.19 4.18
N GLN A 169 16.98 -5.82 3.25
CA GLN A 169 16.77 -7.28 3.27
C GLN A 169 18.09 -8.04 3.07
N ARG A 170 18.93 -7.63 2.11
CA ARG A 170 20.23 -8.27 1.87
C ARG A 170 21.20 -8.08 3.02
N GLU A 171 21.10 -6.96 3.72
CA GLU A 171 21.93 -6.64 4.89
C GLU A 171 21.39 -7.23 6.20
N GLY A 172 20.19 -7.82 6.19
CA GLY A 172 19.56 -8.43 7.37
C GLY A 172 19.03 -7.42 8.38
N VAL A 173 18.76 -6.18 7.95
CA VAL A 173 18.27 -5.07 8.79
C VAL A 173 16.85 -4.62 8.40
N LEU A 174 16.18 -5.39 7.55
CA LEU A 174 14.80 -5.14 7.19
C LEU A 174 13.87 -5.45 8.37
N HIS A 175 12.98 -4.54 8.69
CA HIS A 175 11.97 -4.71 9.73
C HIS A 175 10.56 -4.73 9.12
N ARG A 176 9.60 -5.19 9.90
CA ARG A 176 8.18 -5.12 9.57
C ARG A 176 7.38 -4.71 10.80
N ASN A 177 6.54 -3.71 10.65
CA ASN A 177 5.53 -3.33 11.63
C ASN A 177 4.12 -3.60 11.06
N PHE A 178 3.06 -3.14 11.74
CA PHE A 178 1.68 -3.34 11.29
C PHE A 178 1.31 -2.55 10.01
N GLN A 179 2.11 -1.57 9.61
CA GLN A 179 1.91 -0.83 8.35
C GLN A 179 2.59 -1.49 7.14
N GLY A 180 3.62 -2.32 7.37
CA GLY A 180 4.37 -2.99 6.32
C GLY A 180 5.87 -3.06 6.60
N TYR A 181 6.65 -3.26 5.54
CA TYR A 181 8.10 -3.30 5.62
C TYR A 181 8.71 -1.90 5.78
N THR A 182 9.75 -1.81 6.60
CA THR A 182 10.42 -0.55 6.93
C THR A 182 11.90 -0.78 7.24
N THR A 183 12.71 0.23 6.98
CA THR A 183 14.10 0.32 7.45
C THR A 183 14.20 0.97 8.84
N GLN A 184 13.09 1.47 9.38
CA GLN A 184 13.00 2.21 10.65
C GLN A 184 12.48 1.32 11.80
N GLY A 185 13.12 0.18 12.03
CA GLY A 185 12.63 -0.83 12.98
C GLY A 185 12.64 -0.41 14.46
N ASN A 186 13.50 0.53 14.83
CA ASN A 186 13.70 0.95 16.21
C ASN A 186 13.10 2.33 16.52
N THR A 187 12.10 2.76 15.75
CA THR A 187 11.44 4.05 15.94
C THR A 187 10.04 3.88 16.50
N ASP A 188 9.64 4.82 17.35
CA ASP A 188 8.26 4.95 17.77
C ASP A 188 7.37 5.36 16.59
N LEU A 189 6.15 4.83 16.55
CA LEU A 189 5.14 5.20 15.58
C LEU A 189 4.01 5.96 16.28
N LEU A 190 3.83 7.22 15.94
CA LEU A 190 2.74 8.03 16.45
C LEU A 190 1.63 8.15 15.39
N GLY A 191 0.54 7.43 15.63
CA GLY A 191 -0.66 7.44 14.77
C GLY A 191 -1.57 8.64 15.08
N LEU A 192 -1.84 9.47 14.09
CA LEU A 192 -2.70 10.64 14.21
C LEU A 192 -4.04 10.42 13.48
N GLY A 193 -5.12 10.88 14.10
CA GLY A 193 -6.46 10.85 13.52
C GLY A 193 -7.29 9.60 13.88
N VAL A 194 -8.47 9.50 13.24
CA VAL A 194 -9.42 8.40 13.42
C VAL A 194 -8.80 7.07 12.99
N SER A 195 -9.07 6.01 13.74
CA SER A 195 -8.59 4.63 13.53
C SER A 195 -7.07 4.41 13.67
N ALA A 196 -6.28 5.47 13.78
CA ALA A 196 -4.82 5.38 13.80
C ALA A 196 -4.30 4.50 14.94
N ILE A 197 -3.21 3.80 14.67
CA ILE A 197 -2.51 2.95 15.64
C ILE A 197 -1.14 3.57 15.92
N SER A 198 -0.80 3.69 17.18
CA SER A 198 0.52 4.08 17.67
C SER A 198 1.26 2.87 18.23
N MET A 199 2.57 2.86 18.08
CA MET A 199 3.47 1.92 18.74
C MET A 199 4.60 2.75 19.39
N ILE A 200 4.62 2.80 20.70
CA ILE A 200 5.59 3.59 21.47
C ILE A 200 6.21 2.67 22.52
N GLY A 201 7.50 2.40 22.37
CA GLY A 201 8.16 1.34 23.13
C GLY A 201 7.40 0.01 22.99
N ASP A 202 7.06 -0.61 24.11
CA ASP A 202 6.33 -1.89 24.14
C ASP A 202 4.80 -1.73 24.18
N THR A 203 4.27 -0.56 23.83
CA THR A 203 2.84 -0.26 23.95
C THR A 203 2.23 0.05 22.59
N TYR A 204 1.16 -0.67 22.25
CA TYR A 204 0.29 -0.35 21.12
C TYR A 204 -0.96 0.36 21.61
N ALA A 205 -1.37 1.40 20.91
CA ALA A 205 -2.60 2.14 21.20
C ALA A 205 -3.37 2.44 19.91
N GLN A 206 -4.69 2.27 19.93
CA GLN A 206 -5.55 2.52 18.79
C GLN A 206 -6.60 3.58 19.10
N ASN A 207 -6.76 4.52 18.21
CA ASN A 207 -7.84 5.51 18.24
C ASN A 207 -9.19 4.88 17.86
N HIS A 208 -10.29 5.56 18.24
CA HIS A 208 -11.64 5.17 17.81
C HIS A 208 -11.72 5.04 16.30
N LYS A 209 -12.41 3.99 15.82
CA LYS A 209 -12.57 3.68 14.38
C LYS A 209 -13.71 4.45 13.73
N VAL A 210 -14.63 4.98 14.53
CA VAL A 210 -15.80 5.75 14.07
C VAL A 210 -15.52 7.23 14.30
N LEU A 211 -15.63 8.02 13.24
CA LEU A 211 -15.28 9.46 13.25
C LEU A 211 -15.98 10.24 14.38
N ASN A 212 -17.28 10.05 14.55
CA ASN A 212 -18.03 10.76 15.59
C ASN A 212 -17.58 10.37 17.02
N GLN A 213 -17.27 9.10 17.26
CA GLN A 213 -16.72 8.64 18.54
C GLN A 213 -15.33 9.21 18.81
N TRP A 214 -14.50 9.28 17.76
CA TRP A 214 -13.19 9.89 17.85
C TRP A 214 -13.28 11.37 18.20
N HIS A 215 -14.13 12.12 17.49
CA HIS A 215 -14.37 13.55 17.80
C HIS A 215 -14.88 13.76 19.21
N GLN A 216 -15.86 12.98 19.64
CA GLN A 216 -16.40 13.05 21.01
C GLN A 216 -15.30 12.78 22.04
N SER A 217 -14.51 11.72 21.87
CA SER A 217 -13.42 11.37 22.79
C SER A 217 -12.34 12.46 22.85
N VAL A 218 -11.97 13.04 21.73
CA VAL A 218 -11.01 14.17 21.69
C VAL A 218 -11.57 15.38 22.42
N SER A 219 -12.85 15.72 22.20
CA SER A 219 -13.49 16.87 22.86
C SER A 219 -13.64 16.71 24.36
N GLU A 220 -14.00 15.51 24.84
CA GLU A 220 -14.29 15.24 26.25
C GLU A 220 -13.05 14.89 27.07
N LYS A 221 -12.09 14.14 26.45
CA LYS A 221 -10.94 13.55 27.15
C LYS A 221 -9.58 14.09 26.68
N GLY A 222 -9.56 14.93 25.65
CA GLY A 222 -8.32 15.42 25.04
C GLY A 222 -7.55 14.39 24.22
N THR A 223 -8.12 13.17 24.04
CA THR A 223 -7.49 12.08 23.30
C THR A 223 -8.51 11.26 22.53
N GLY A 224 -8.12 10.76 21.35
CA GLY A 224 -8.94 9.87 20.54
C GLY A 224 -8.74 8.38 20.84
N LEU A 225 -7.98 8.03 21.89
CA LEU A 225 -7.66 6.64 22.23
C LEU A 225 -8.90 5.85 22.63
N TRP A 226 -9.01 4.66 22.06
CA TRP A 226 -10.07 3.70 22.37
C TRP A 226 -9.55 2.52 23.19
N ARG A 227 -8.41 1.97 22.80
CA ARG A 227 -7.83 0.78 23.43
C ARG A 227 -6.34 0.74 23.21
N GLY A 228 -5.65 -0.06 24.01
CA GLY A 228 -4.23 -0.34 23.89
C GLY A 228 -3.87 -1.67 24.51
N VAL A 229 -2.65 -2.11 24.26
CA VAL A 229 -2.01 -3.27 24.87
C VAL A 229 -0.55 -2.92 25.12
N SER A 230 -0.06 -3.27 26.31
CA SER A 230 1.38 -3.25 26.57
C SER A 230 1.89 -4.68 26.47
N LEU A 231 2.95 -4.86 25.71
CA LEU A 231 3.61 -6.15 25.53
C LEU A 231 4.40 -6.50 26.80
N ASP A 232 4.38 -7.77 27.16
CA ASP A 232 5.30 -8.30 28.18
C ASP A 232 6.49 -9.02 27.52
N SER A 233 7.35 -9.63 28.37
CA SER A 233 8.53 -10.34 27.87
C SER A 233 8.22 -11.52 26.96
N ASP A 234 7.07 -12.16 27.15
CA ASP A 234 6.66 -13.33 26.36
C ASP A 234 6.07 -12.88 24.99
N ASP A 235 5.49 -11.69 24.92
CA ASP A 235 4.98 -11.10 23.68
C ASP A 235 6.12 -10.62 22.76
N CYS A 236 7.33 -10.39 23.32
CA CYS A 236 8.51 -9.88 22.60
C CYS A 236 9.43 -10.98 22.06
N LEU A 237 9.09 -12.26 22.25
CA LEU A 237 9.84 -13.44 21.75
C LEU A 237 9.33 -13.87 20.38
#